data_1ae13162db3d30ced8599bade002f78a
#
_entry.id   1ae13162db3d30ced8599bade002f78a
#
_cell.length_a   1.000
_cell.length_b   1.000
_cell.length_c   1.000
_cell.angle_alpha   90.00
_cell.angle_beta   90.00
_cell.angle_gamma   90.00
#
_symmetry.space_group_name_H-M   'P 1'
#
loop_
_entity.id
_entity.type
_entity.pdbx_description
1 polymer ?
#
loop_
_entity_poly.entity_id
_entity_poly.type
_entity_poly.pdbx_seq_one_letter_code
_entity_poly.pdbx_strand_id
1 'polypeptide(L)'
;DPYINVDPGTMSPFQHGEVFVTEDGAETDLDLGHYERFVSAKMRKANNFTTGQIYESVIRKERRGEYLGKTVQVIPHITNEIQAFIERGAAASHDGKADVAIVEIGGTVGDIESLPFLEAARQMSLRLGRNQVAFAHLTLVPFIASAGELKTKPTQHSVQKLREIGVQPTALLCRADRPIPDDERAKISLFANMPQDAVISVWDVDTIYKIPQMLNEQGLDRIICEELRIEAPPADLSVWAHMVHTLENPQHEITIGMVGKYVDLTESYKSLIEALRHAGLHTSTRVNIEYIDSEELESGHTQVLDTLDAVLVPGGFGKRGTEGKIRAIQYAREKGVPYLGICLGMQL
;
A
#
# COMPACT_ATOMS: atom_id res chain seq x y z
N ASP A 1 -0.86 -3.07 11.31
CA ASP A 1 -2.08 -3.75 10.80
C ASP A 1 -2.96 -4.22 11.93
N PRO A 2 -4.24 -3.80 12.00
CA PRO A 2 -5.10 -4.09 13.15
C PRO A 2 -5.78 -5.47 13.13
N TYR A 3 -5.31 -6.44 12.36
CA TYR A 3 -5.83 -7.81 12.38
C TYR A 3 -5.07 -8.72 13.37
N ILE A 4 -5.71 -9.82 13.78
CA ILE A 4 -5.19 -10.74 14.81
C ILE A 4 -4.15 -11.74 14.29
N ASN A 5 -4.08 -11.97 12.98
CA ASN A 5 -3.03 -12.83 12.42
C ASN A 5 -1.65 -12.31 12.81
N VAL A 6 -0.73 -13.23 13.11
CA VAL A 6 0.65 -12.84 13.48
C VAL A 6 1.39 -12.27 12.27
N ASP A 7 1.12 -12.85 11.10
CA ASP A 7 1.60 -12.39 9.80
C ASP A 7 0.59 -12.81 8.70
N PRO A 8 0.71 -12.31 7.46
CA PRO A 8 -0.19 -12.64 6.36
C PRO A 8 0.12 -13.98 5.67
N GLY A 9 1.18 -14.70 6.05
CA GLY A 9 1.65 -15.89 5.32
C GLY A 9 0.64 -17.04 5.23
N THR A 10 -0.33 -17.11 6.15
CA THR A 10 -1.41 -18.10 6.11
C THR A 10 -2.73 -17.54 5.57
N MET A 11 -2.76 -16.27 5.18
CA MET A 11 -3.96 -15.63 4.66
C MET A 11 -4.16 -15.99 3.19
N SER A 12 -5.43 -16.07 2.76
CA SER A 12 -5.73 -16.29 1.34
C SER A 12 -5.39 -15.04 0.53
N PRO A 13 -4.75 -15.17 -0.65
CA PRO A 13 -4.55 -14.05 -1.57
C PRO A 13 -5.84 -13.33 -1.97
N PHE A 14 -6.98 -14.03 -1.94
CA PHE A 14 -8.31 -13.45 -2.17
C PHE A 14 -8.74 -12.46 -1.07
N GLN A 15 -8.22 -12.62 0.13
CA GLN A 15 -8.55 -11.75 1.27
C GLN A 15 -7.53 -10.63 1.46
N HIS A 16 -6.29 -10.87 1.11
CA HIS A 16 -5.17 -10.03 1.54
C HIS A 16 -4.31 -9.51 0.38
N GLY A 17 -4.45 -10.07 -0.83
CA GLY A 17 -3.55 -9.78 -1.95
C GLY A 17 -2.22 -10.53 -1.83
N GLU A 18 -1.18 -9.96 -2.41
CA GLU A 18 0.18 -10.51 -2.37
C GLU A 18 0.77 -10.44 -0.97
N VAL A 19 1.43 -11.52 -0.54
CA VAL A 19 2.31 -11.49 0.64
C VAL A 19 3.67 -10.97 0.20
N PHE A 20 4.05 -9.78 0.68
CA PHE A 20 5.34 -9.19 0.36
C PHE A 20 6.40 -9.74 1.32
N VAL A 21 7.51 -10.23 0.76
CA VAL A 21 8.63 -10.76 1.56
C VAL A 21 9.75 -9.71 1.60
N THR A 22 10.10 -9.28 2.80
CA THR A 22 11.17 -8.30 3.03
C THR A 22 12.56 -8.90 2.77
N GLU A 23 13.59 -8.05 2.66
CA GLU A 23 14.98 -8.50 2.46
C GLU A 23 15.47 -9.46 3.55
N ASP A 24 15.00 -9.31 4.80
CA ASP A 24 15.31 -10.17 5.93
C ASP A 24 14.34 -11.36 6.11
N GLY A 25 13.50 -11.63 5.10
CA GLY A 25 12.67 -12.83 5.00
C GLY A 25 11.36 -12.79 5.79
N ALA A 26 10.91 -11.62 6.23
CA ALA A 26 9.61 -11.50 6.88
C ALA A 26 8.47 -11.48 5.85
N GLU A 27 7.40 -12.22 6.13
CA GLU A 27 6.13 -12.14 5.40
C GLU A 27 5.32 -10.97 5.92
N THR A 28 4.96 -10.04 5.03
CA THR A 28 4.31 -8.77 5.38
C THR A 28 3.19 -8.42 4.43
N ASP A 29 2.46 -7.37 4.73
CA ASP A 29 1.46 -6.80 3.85
C ASP A 29 2.08 -6.29 2.53
N LEU A 30 1.29 -6.30 1.46
CA LEU A 30 1.69 -5.84 0.13
C LEU A 30 2.12 -4.36 0.10
N ASP A 31 1.65 -3.58 1.07
CA ASP A 31 1.95 -2.14 1.16
C ASP A 31 3.45 -1.86 1.32
N LEU A 32 4.20 -2.77 1.96
CA LEU A 32 5.65 -2.62 2.09
C LEU A 32 6.35 -2.61 0.72
N GLY A 33 5.85 -3.36 -0.25
CA GLY A 33 6.31 -3.30 -1.63
C GLY A 33 6.07 -1.93 -2.28
N HIS A 34 4.94 -1.30 -1.99
CA HIS A 34 4.68 0.08 -2.43
C HIS A 34 5.67 1.06 -1.81
N TYR A 35 5.95 0.95 -0.50
CA TYR A 35 6.91 1.83 0.17
C TYR A 35 8.30 1.70 -0.45
N GLU A 36 8.79 0.48 -0.68
CA GLU A 36 10.09 0.27 -1.33
C GLU A 36 10.15 0.94 -2.72
N ARG A 37 9.10 0.80 -3.52
CA ARG A 37 9.05 1.38 -4.88
C ARG A 37 9.02 2.91 -4.86
N PHE A 38 8.32 3.51 -3.91
CA PHE A 38 8.15 4.98 -3.87
C PHE A 38 9.30 5.71 -3.18
N VAL A 39 9.90 5.13 -2.13
CA VAL A 39 10.95 5.82 -1.36
C VAL A 39 12.33 5.19 -1.54
N SER A 40 12.46 4.16 -2.38
CA SER A 40 13.72 3.44 -2.66
C SER A 40 14.41 2.93 -1.38
N ALA A 41 13.64 2.66 -0.34
CA ALA A 41 14.13 2.14 0.93
C ALA A 41 13.84 0.64 1.01
N LYS A 42 14.76 -0.11 1.61
CA LYS A 42 14.56 -1.54 1.87
C LYS A 42 13.78 -1.74 3.14
N MET A 43 12.60 -2.35 3.02
CA MET A 43 11.77 -2.70 4.17
C MET A 43 12.29 -3.97 4.86
N ARG A 44 12.08 -4.02 6.16
CA ARG A 44 12.51 -5.11 7.04
C ARG A 44 11.37 -5.54 7.95
N LYS A 45 11.55 -6.67 8.61
CA LYS A 45 10.62 -7.19 9.62
C LYS A 45 10.18 -6.15 10.66
N ALA A 46 11.07 -5.23 11.03
CA ALA A 46 10.77 -4.16 11.98
C ALA A 46 9.81 -3.09 11.44
N ASN A 47 9.57 -3.04 10.12
CA ASN A 47 8.73 -2.03 9.49
C ASN A 47 7.26 -2.44 9.36
N ASN A 48 6.90 -3.66 9.76
CA ASN A 48 5.51 -4.11 9.79
C ASN A 48 5.21 -4.84 11.09
N PHE A 49 4.03 -4.63 11.65
CA PHE A 49 3.54 -5.39 12.80
C PHE A 49 2.01 -5.41 12.84
N THR A 50 1.49 -6.47 13.43
CA THR A 50 0.05 -6.74 13.52
C THR A 50 -0.43 -6.68 14.97
N THR A 51 -1.74 -6.57 15.17
CA THR A 51 -2.35 -6.74 16.50
C THR A 51 -1.94 -8.07 17.13
N GLY A 52 -1.89 -9.16 16.33
CA GLY A 52 -1.48 -10.48 16.82
C GLY A 52 -0.08 -10.47 17.43
N GLN A 53 0.90 -9.87 16.75
CA GLN A 53 2.27 -9.74 17.26
C GLN A 53 2.34 -8.91 18.55
N ILE A 54 1.58 -7.81 18.62
CA ILE A 54 1.55 -6.94 19.80
C ILE A 54 1.01 -7.69 21.01
N TYR A 55 -0.15 -8.35 20.87
CA TYR A 55 -0.77 -9.09 21.96
C TYR A 55 0.06 -10.30 22.37
N GLU A 56 0.62 -11.04 21.42
CA GLU A 56 1.55 -12.14 21.71
C GLU A 56 2.75 -11.67 22.53
N SER A 57 3.36 -10.55 22.14
CA SER A 57 4.49 -9.97 22.88
C SER A 57 4.10 -9.63 24.33
N VAL A 58 2.99 -8.94 24.52
CA VAL A 58 2.52 -8.55 25.87
C VAL A 58 2.16 -9.78 26.70
N ILE A 59 1.48 -10.77 26.16
CA ILE A 59 1.14 -12.02 26.85
C ILE A 59 2.42 -12.78 27.25
N ARG A 60 3.40 -12.87 26.37
CA ARG A 60 4.70 -13.50 26.67
C ARG A 60 5.43 -12.78 27.83
N LYS A 61 5.42 -11.45 27.84
CA LYS A 61 6.00 -10.63 28.92
C LYS A 61 5.26 -10.87 30.23
N GLU A 62 3.94 -10.93 30.21
CA GLU A 62 3.12 -11.26 31.39
C GLU A 62 3.50 -12.62 31.95
N ARG A 63 3.53 -13.69 31.11
CA ARG A 63 3.90 -15.05 31.53
C ARG A 63 5.32 -15.17 32.10
N ARG A 64 6.23 -14.29 31.71
CA ARG A 64 7.60 -14.20 32.27
C ARG A 64 7.68 -13.38 33.56
N GLY A 65 6.58 -12.76 34.00
CA GLY A 65 6.54 -11.95 35.20
C GLY A 65 7.13 -10.53 35.03
N GLU A 66 7.32 -10.07 33.83
CA GLU A 66 7.96 -8.76 33.55
C GLU A 66 7.10 -7.57 34.06
N TYR A 67 5.82 -7.77 34.30
CA TYR A 67 4.92 -6.74 34.86
C TYR A 67 4.84 -6.77 36.39
N LEU A 68 5.62 -7.60 37.05
CA LEU A 68 5.76 -7.63 38.51
C LEU A 68 4.42 -7.76 39.25
N GLY A 69 3.50 -8.59 38.75
CA GLY A 69 2.20 -8.85 39.37
C GLY A 69 1.15 -7.76 39.15
N LYS A 70 1.44 -6.74 38.35
CA LYS A 70 0.45 -5.70 37.97
C LYS A 70 -0.62 -6.28 37.06
N THR A 71 -1.83 -5.73 37.14
CA THR A 71 -2.89 -6.00 36.15
C THR A 71 -2.44 -5.45 34.78
N VAL A 72 -2.40 -6.33 33.76
CA VAL A 72 -2.06 -5.98 32.40
C VAL A 72 -3.33 -5.57 31.64
N GLN A 73 -3.32 -4.38 31.05
CA GLN A 73 -4.46 -3.76 30.40
C GLN A 73 -4.09 -3.23 29.02
N VAL A 74 -5.08 -2.91 28.19
CA VAL A 74 -4.83 -2.29 26.88
C VAL A 74 -4.05 -0.97 27.06
N ILE A 75 -4.53 -0.11 27.94
CA ILE A 75 -3.79 1.08 28.38
C ILE A 75 -3.24 0.81 29.79
N PRO A 76 -1.93 0.91 30.02
CA PRO A 76 -0.89 1.35 29.09
C PRO A 76 -0.12 0.23 28.38
N HIS A 77 -0.37 -1.06 28.65
CA HIS A 77 0.58 -2.13 28.28
C HIS A 77 0.57 -2.41 26.77
N ILE A 78 -0.59 -2.53 26.15
CA ILE A 78 -0.70 -2.71 24.68
C ILE A 78 -0.28 -1.42 23.97
N THR A 79 -0.75 -0.26 24.42
CA THR A 79 -0.37 1.02 23.78
C THR A 79 1.12 1.30 23.88
N ASN A 80 1.78 0.98 25.00
CA ASN A 80 3.23 1.10 25.15
C ASN A 80 3.97 0.14 24.21
N GLU A 81 3.46 -1.09 24.04
CA GLU A 81 4.07 -2.04 23.13
C GLU A 81 3.97 -1.57 21.67
N ILE A 82 2.80 -1.04 21.25
CA ILE A 82 2.62 -0.43 19.94
C ILE A 82 3.64 0.70 19.71
N GLN A 83 3.76 1.63 20.67
CA GLN A 83 4.73 2.72 20.59
C GLN A 83 6.18 2.19 20.45
N ALA A 84 6.54 1.16 21.22
CA ALA A 84 7.87 0.55 21.14
C ALA A 84 8.12 -0.11 19.76
N PHE A 85 7.11 -0.69 19.13
CA PHE A 85 7.23 -1.23 17.78
C PHE A 85 7.41 -0.11 16.73
N ILE A 86 6.64 0.98 16.83
CA ILE A 86 6.82 2.17 15.98
C ILE A 86 8.23 2.72 16.09
N GLU A 87 8.75 2.90 17.30
CA GLU A 87 10.10 3.41 17.54
C GLU A 87 11.19 2.48 16.99
N ARG A 88 11.01 1.17 17.10
CA ARG A 88 11.92 0.19 16.48
C ARG A 88 11.90 0.26 14.96
N GLY A 89 10.71 0.39 14.35
CA GLY A 89 10.57 0.57 12.92
C GLY A 89 11.26 1.85 12.43
N ALA A 90 11.06 2.96 13.12
CA ALA A 90 11.72 4.23 12.83
C ALA A 90 13.26 4.15 12.96
N ALA A 91 13.76 3.37 13.92
CA ALA A 91 15.20 3.17 14.13
C ALA A 91 15.83 2.17 13.15
N ALA A 92 15.03 1.39 12.43
CA ALA A 92 15.49 0.33 11.51
C ALA A 92 15.87 0.84 10.11
N SER A 93 16.13 2.14 9.94
CA SER A 93 16.56 2.68 8.65
C SER A 93 17.92 2.11 8.24
N HIS A 94 18.15 2.02 6.92
CA HIS A 94 19.37 1.41 6.35
C HIS A 94 20.65 2.10 6.81
N ASP A 95 20.59 3.43 7.05
CA ASP A 95 21.75 4.27 7.40
C ASP A 95 21.78 4.68 8.87
N GLY A 96 20.95 4.06 9.71
CA GLY A 96 20.98 4.20 11.18
C GLY A 96 20.22 5.39 11.77
N LYS A 97 19.69 6.32 10.99
CA LYS A 97 18.78 7.38 11.43
C LYS A 97 17.81 7.76 10.30
N ALA A 98 16.52 7.63 10.57
CA ALA A 98 15.50 8.27 9.74
C ALA A 98 15.23 9.67 10.28
N ASP A 99 15.24 10.69 9.44
CA ASP A 99 14.84 12.05 9.83
C ASP A 99 13.33 12.12 10.00
N VAL A 100 12.59 11.35 9.21
CA VAL A 100 11.13 11.24 9.25
C VAL A 100 10.72 9.77 9.19
N ALA A 101 9.80 9.36 10.06
CA ALA A 101 9.15 8.06 10.02
C ALA A 101 7.68 8.24 9.64
N ILE A 102 7.25 7.60 8.56
CA ILE A 102 5.84 7.56 8.16
C ILE A 102 5.25 6.26 8.70
N VAL A 103 4.19 6.37 9.50
CA VAL A 103 3.51 5.24 10.12
C VAL A 103 2.09 5.16 9.58
N GLU A 104 1.80 4.12 8.84
CA GLU A 104 0.45 3.84 8.38
C GLU A 104 -0.30 2.99 9.41
N ILE A 105 -1.48 3.46 9.81
CA ILE A 105 -2.41 2.68 10.63
C ILE A 105 -3.50 2.17 9.71
N GLY A 106 -3.52 0.87 9.47
CA GLY A 106 -4.51 0.20 8.64
C GLY A 106 -5.90 0.19 9.28
N GLY A 107 -6.90 -0.11 8.47
CA GLY A 107 -8.30 -0.17 8.88
C GLY A 107 -9.01 1.18 8.88
N THR A 108 -10.26 1.16 9.30
CA THR A 108 -11.14 2.33 9.29
C THR A 108 -11.16 3.00 10.65
N VAL A 109 -11.06 4.33 10.68
CA VAL A 109 -11.22 5.09 11.93
C VAL A 109 -12.64 4.90 12.47
N GLY A 110 -12.71 4.39 13.71
CA GLY A 110 -13.97 4.05 14.38
C GLY A 110 -14.18 2.54 14.55
N ASP A 111 -13.41 1.72 13.86
CA ASP A 111 -13.41 0.28 14.07
C ASP A 111 -12.72 -0.10 15.39
N ILE A 112 -13.23 -1.15 16.04
CA ILE A 112 -12.72 -1.60 17.34
C ILE A 112 -11.26 -2.01 17.26
N GLU A 113 -10.87 -2.66 16.16
CA GLU A 113 -9.52 -3.18 15.92
C GLU A 113 -8.47 -2.07 15.89
N SER A 114 -8.81 -0.89 15.37
CA SER A 114 -7.88 0.24 15.18
C SER A 114 -7.70 1.08 16.45
N LEU A 115 -8.62 1.00 17.41
CA LEU A 115 -8.62 1.88 18.59
C LEU A 115 -7.32 1.85 19.40
N PRO A 116 -6.67 0.70 19.70
CA PRO A 116 -5.42 0.69 20.45
C PRO A 116 -4.28 1.40 19.71
N PHE A 117 -4.24 1.34 18.38
CA PHE A 117 -3.26 2.01 17.54
C PHE A 117 -3.44 3.52 17.55
N LEU A 118 -4.69 3.96 17.36
CA LEU A 118 -5.03 5.39 17.40
C LEU A 118 -4.75 6.00 18.77
N GLU A 119 -5.06 5.28 19.85
CA GLU A 119 -4.73 5.70 21.22
C GLU A 119 -3.21 5.75 21.44
N ALA A 120 -2.44 4.77 20.94
CA ALA A 120 -0.99 4.78 21.01
C ALA A 120 -0.41 5.98 20.24
N ALA A 121 -0.91 6.28 19.05
CA ALA A 121 -0.49 7.43 18.25
C ALA A 121 -0.79 8.76 18.97
N ARG A 122 -2.00 8.89 19.57
CA ARG A 122 -2.36 10.04 20.40
C ARG A 122 -1.41 10.21 21.58
N GLN A 123 -1.09 9.12 22.29
CA GLN A 123 -0.13 9.15 23.43
C GLN A 123 1.28 9.54 22.96
N MET A 124 1.73 9.03 21.79
CA MET A 124 3.02 9.42 21.21
C MET A 124 3.05 10.92 20.91
N SER A 125 2.02 11.49 20.33
CA SER A 125 1.98 12.92 20.03
C SER A 125 2.04 13.78 21.27
N LEU A 126 1.42 13.33 22.37
CA LEU A 126 1.52 14.00 23.67
C LEU A 126 2.95 13.91 24.26
N ARG A 127 3.58 12.73 24.17
CA ARG A 127 4.91 12.46 24.73
C ARG A 127 6.02 13.16 23.94
N LEU A 128 5.96 13.12 22.62
CA LEU A 128 6.97 13.71 21.74
C LEU A 128 6.81 15.23 21.63
N GLY A 129 5.60 15.73 21.85
CA GLY A 129 5.25 17.14 21.76
C GLY A 129 4.83 17.59 20.38
N ARG A 130 4.24 18.78 20.34
CA ARG A 130 3.85 19.42 19.08
C ARG A 130 5.07 19.62 18.20
N ASN A 131 4.91 19.60 16.90
CA ASN A 131 5.96 19.70 15.87
C ASN A 131 6.89 18.47 15.73
N GLN A 132 6.58 17.37 16.42
CA GLN A 132 7.27 16.08 16.23
C GLN A 132 6.33 15.01 15.63
N VAL A 133 5.04 15.29 15.56
CA VAL A 133 4.03 14.37 15.02
C VAL A 133 3.03 15.15 14.20
N ALA A 134 2.83 14.76 12.96
CA ALA A 134 1.76 15.23 12.09
C ALA A 134 0.79 14.08 11.78
N PHE A 135 -0.49 14.37 11.68
CA PHE A 135 -1.51 13.39 11.34
C PHE A 135 -2.11 13.70 9.97
N ALA A 136 -1.86 12.83 9.00
CA ALA A 136 -2.55 12.83 7.72
C ALA A 136 -3.69 11.81 7.79
N HIS A 137 -4.93 12.25 7.57
CA HIS A 137 -6.10 11.39 7.62
C HIS A 137 -6.67 11.19 6.23
N LEU A 138 -6.72 9.93 5.79
CA LEU A 138 -7.28 9.54 4.50
C LEU A 138 -8.76 9.23 4.65
N THR A 139 -9.62 9.86 3.82
CA THR A 139 -11.07 9.67 3.82
C THR A 139 -11.63 9.47 2.43
N LEU A 140 -12.87 9.03 2.34
CA LEU A 140 -13.59 8.84 1.09
C LEU A 140 -14.67 9.91 0.91
N VAL A 141 -14.70 10.52 -0.27
CA VAL A 141 -15.76 11.43 -0.73
C VAL A 141 -16.43 10.80 -1.96
N PRO A 142 -17.44 9.93 -1.76
CA PRO A 142 -18.05 9.20 -2.86
C PRO A 142 -18.92 10.11 -3.72
N PHE A 143 -18.90 9.87 -5.03
CA PHE A 143 -19.86 10.45 -5.96
C PHE A 143 -21.08 9.54 -6.07
N ILE A 144 -22.27 10.12 -5.87
CA ILE A 144 -23.52 9.39 -6.00
C ILE A 144 -24.14 9.72 -7.36
N ALA A 145 -24.00 8.80 -8.30
CA ALA A 145 -24.44 9.00 -9.69
C ALA A 145 -25.92 9.37 -9.81
N SER A 146 -26.81 8.77 -9.00
CA SER A 146 -28.24 9.06 -8.99
C SER A 146 -28.59 10.48 -8.48
N ALA A 147 -27.70 11.08 -7.68
CA ALA A 147 -27.87 12.44 -7.15
C ALA A 147 -27.03 13.47 -7.91
N GLY A 148 -26.08 13.03 -8.73
CA GLY A 148 -25.17 13.89 -9.49
C GLY A 148 -24.20 14.70 -8.64
N GLU A 149 -23.89 14.25 -7.40
CA GLU A 149 -23.12 15.04 -6.45
C GLU A 149 -22.12 14.21 -5.63
N LEU A 150 -21.05 14.85 -5.17
CA LEU A 150 -20.13 14.31 -4.18
C LEU A 150 -20.75 14.39 -2.78
N LYS A 151 -20.57 13.35 -1.97
CA LYS A 151 -21.07 13.28 -0.59
C LYS A 151 -19.94 13.47 0.42
N THR A 152 -19.94 14.59 1.10
CA THR A 152 -18.93 14.92 2.12
C THR A 152 -19.21 14.33 3.51
N LYS A 153 -20.41 13.81 3.76
CA LYS A 153 -20.80 13.26 5.06
C LYS A 153 -19.91 12.12 5.56
N PRO A 154 -19.53 11.13 4.76
CA PRO A 154 -18.62 10.07 5.23
C PRO A 154 -17.30 10.64 5.78
N THR A 155 -16.69 11.58 5.06
CA THR A 155 -15.49 12.29 5.50
C THR A 155 -15.72 13.05 6.80
N GLN A 156 -16.82 13.82 6.92
CA GLN A 156 -17.16 14.55 8.15
C GLN A 156 -17.28 13.61 9.35
N HIS A 157 -17.95 12.48 9.22
CA HIS A 157 -18.09 11.49 10.28
C HIS A 157 -16.75 10.83 10.63
N SER A 158 -15.92 10.50 9.66
CA SER A 158 -14.59 9.92 9.88
C SER A 158 -13.70 10.86 10.69
N VAL A 159 -13.64 12.13 10.30
CA VAL A 159 -12.90 13.17 11.05
C VAL A 159 -13.45 13.36 12.45
N GLN A 160 -14.79 13.36 12.60
CA GLN A 160 -15.42 13.47 13.93
C GLN A 160 -14.98 12.31 14.83
N LYS A 161 -14.98 11.08 14.32
CA LYS A 161 -14.53 9.89 15.07
C LYS A 161 -13.06 9.99 15.48
N LEU A 162 -12.18 10.45 14.60
CA LEU A 162 -10.78 10.68 14.92
C LEU A 162 -10.62 11.73 16.03
N ARG A 163 -11.38 12.82 15.96
CA ARG A 163 -11.37 13.88 16.99
C ARG A 163 -11.93 13.42 18.34
N GLU A 164 -12.92 12.53 18.36
CA GLU A 164 -13.44 11.90 19.60
C GLU A 164 -12.33 11.13 20.34
N ILE A 165 -11.36 10.57 19.63
CA ILE A 165 -10.17 9.90 20.20
C ILE A 165 -9.15 10.93 20.71
N GLY A 166 -9.27 12.19 20.34
CA GLY A 166 -8.36 13.27 20.73
C GLY A 166 -7.25 13.54 19.70
N VAL A 167 -7.42 13.12 18.46
CA VAL A 167 -6.51 13.40 17.34
C VAL A 167 -7.14 14.41 16.39
N GLN A 168 -6.48 15.54 16.19
CA GLN A 168 -6.82 16.52 15.15
C GLN A 168 -5.88 16.29 13.96
N PRO A 169 -6.41 16.02 12.74
CA PRO A 169 -5.54 15.88 11.58
C PRO A 169 -4.87 17.21 11.20
N THR A 170 -3.63 17.13 10.77
CA THR A 170 -2.83 18.21 10.17
C THR A 170 -3.23 18.40 8.70
N ALA A 171 -3.42 17.30 8.00
CA ALA A 171 -3.90 17.27 6.63
C ALA A 171 -4.99 16.21 6.44
N LEU A 172 -5.94 16.49 5.58
CA LEU A 172 -7.04 15.60 5.23
C LEU A 172 -6.95 15.25 3.74
N LEU A 173 -6.66 13.99 3.43
CA LEU A 173 -6.58 13.49 2.08
C LEU A 173 -7.94 12.90 1.70
N CYS A 174 -8.67 13.58 0.86
CA CYS A 174 -10.02 13.24 0.46
C CYS A 174 -9.99 12.46 -0.85
N ARG A 175 -10.11 11.12 -0.78
CA ARG A 175 -10.18 10.25 -1.95
C ARG A 175 -11.54 10.38 -2.64
N ALA A 176 -11.53 10.57 -3.95
CA ALA A 176 -12.73 10.63 -4.79
C ALA A 176 -12.44 10.05 -6.18
N ASP A 177 -13.47 9.77 -6.97
CA ASP A 177 -13.31 9.35 -8.38
C ASP A 177 -12.99 10.54 -9.32
N ARG A 178 -13.09 11.77 -8.81
CA ARG A 178 -12.86 13.02 -9.54
C ARG A 178 -12.37 14.14 -8.63
N PRO A 179 -11.81 15.24 -9.17
CA PRO A 179 -11.44 16.42 -8.37
C PRO A 179 -12.62 16.93 -7.53
N ILE A 180 -12.35 17.28 -6.28
CA ILE A 180 -13.34 17.84 -5.34
C ILE A 180 -13.39 19.35 -5.55
N PRO A 181 -14.56 19.95 -5.86
CA PRO A 181 -14.70 21.38 -6.03
C PRO A 181 -14.37 22.18 -4.76
N ASP A 182 -14.01 23.44 -4.93
CA ASP A 182 -13.58 24.32 -3.82
C ASP A 182 -14.67 24.56 -2.79
N ASP A 183 -15.93 24.65 -3.19
CA ASP A 183 -17.09 24.78 -2.30
C ASP A 183 -17.28 23.55 -1.41
N GLU A 184 -17.09 22.35 -1.95
CA GLU A 184 -17.12 21.12 -1.16
C GLU A 184 -15.89 21.00 -0.25
N ARG A 185 -14.71 21.43 -0.70
CA ARG A 185 -13.50 21.51 0.13
C ARG A 185 -13.69 22.49 1.29
N ALA A 186 -14.28 23.68 1.03
CA ALA A 186 -14.60 24.66 2.07
C ALA A 186 -15.59 24.09 3.09
N LYS A 187 -16.58 23.36 2.66
CA LYS A 187 -17.53 22.67 3.53
C LYS A 187 -16.85 21.60 4.40
N ILE A 188 -15.99 20.75 3.81
CA ILE A 188 -15.21 19.77 4.57
C ILE A 188 -14.33 20.48 5.60
N SER A 189 -13.60 21.52 5.21
CA SER A 189 -12.76 22.36 6.07
C SER A 189 -13.49 22.85 7.31
N LEU A 190 -14.68 23.41 7.11
CA LEU A 190 -15.53 23.92 8.21
C LEU A 190 -15.87 22.81 9.22
N PHE A 191 -16.33 21.65 8.75
CA PHE A 191 -16.72 20.53 9.63
C PHE A 191 -15.52 19.81 10.24
N ALA A 192 -14.38 19.75 9.54
CA ALA A 192 -13.15 19.14 10.02
C ALA A 192 -12.37 20.05 10.99
N ASN A 193 -12.75 21.32 11.12
CA ASN A 193 -12.06 22.34 11.92
C ASN A 193 -10.58 22.47 11.52
N MET A 194 -10.35 22.70 10.25
CA MET A 194 -9.01 22.83 9.67
C MET A 194 -8.99 23.83 8.50
N PRO A 195 -7.83 24.39 8.12
CA PRO A 195 -7.70 25.26 6.96
C PRO A 195 -8.13 24.55 5.66
N GLN A 196 -8.70 25.29 4.70
CA GLN A 196 -9.15 24.72 3.44
C GLN A 196 -7.99 24.18 2.58
N ASP A 197 -6.83 24.79 2.65
CA ASP A 197 -5.61 24.35 1.95
C ASP A 197 -5.07 23.02 2.51
N ALA A 198 -5.42 22.65 3.75
CA ALA A 198 -5.10 21.35 4.33
C ALA A 198 -6.12 20.25 3.97
N VAL A 199 -7.17 20.56 3.21
CA VAL A 199 -8.10 19.59 2.63
C VAL A 199 -7.65 19.28 1.21
N ILE A 200 -6.91 18.20 1.06
CA ILE A 200 -6.28 17.77 -0.18
C ILE A 200 -7.24 16.88 -0.97
N SER A 201 -7.50 17.22 -2.21
CA SER A 201 -8.30 16.41 -3.13
C SER A 201 -7.40 15.34 -3.78
N VAL A 202 -7.71 14.08 -3.57
CA VAL A 202 -6.99 12.94 -4.15
C VAL A 202 -7.96 12.16 -5.04
N TRP A 203 -7.87 12.36 -6.35
CA TRP A 203 -8.78 11.70 -7.29
C TRP A 203 -8.11 10.53 -8.00
N ASP A 204 -8.94 9.66 -8.60
CA ASP A 204 -8.47 8.52 -9.36
C ASP A 204 -7.64 8.96 -10.56
N VAL A 205 -6.52 8.31 -10.76
CA VAL A 205 -5.58 8.55 -11.87
C VAL A 205 -5.30 7.24 -12.59
N ASP A 206 -4.87 7.34 -13.83
CA ASP A 206 -4.51 6.19 -14.69
C ASP A 206 -3.22 5.50 -14.23
N THR A 207 -2.34 6.24 -13.53
CA THR A 207 -1.13 5.70 -12.92
C THR A 207 -0.84 6.34 -11.57
N ILE A 208 -0.51 5.52 -10.58
CA ILE A 208 -0.15 5.98 -9.23
C ILE A 208 1.08 6.89 -9.21
N TYR A 209 1.91 6.86 -10.26
CA TYR A 209 3.10 7.71 -10.37
C TYR A 209 2.78 9.20 -10.58
N LYS A 210 1.51 9.56 -10.86
CA LYS A 210 1.01 10.95 -10.87
C LYS A 210 0.71 11.50 -9.47
N ILE A 211 0.52 10.63 -8.47
CA ILE A 211 0.12 11.04 -7.12
C ILE A 211 1.12 11.99 -6.45
N PRO A 212 2.45 11.75 -6.49
CA PRO A 212 3.41 12.68 -5.88
C PRO A 212 3.28 14.12 -6.40
N GLN A 213 3.12 14.29 -7.70
CA GLN A 213 2.91 15.61 -8.30
C GLN A 213 1.58 16.23 -7.86
N MET A 214 0.49 15.46 -7.89
CA MET A 214 -0.83 15.91 -7.45
C MET A 214 -0.84 16.41 -5.99
N LEU A 215 -0.14 15.73 -5.10
CA LEU A 215 -0.04 16.11 -3.70
C LEU A 215 0.84 17.34 -3.48
N ASN A 216 1.96 17.44 -4.21
CA ASN A 216 2.86 18.59 -4.17
C ASN A 216 2.18 19.87 -4.70
N GLU A 217 1.47 19.79 -5.83
CA GLU A 217 0.73 20.93 -6.40
C GLU A 217 -0.31 21.51 -5.43
N GLN A 218 -0.86 20.70 -4.55
CA GLN A 218 -1.78 21.11 -3.50
C GLN A 218 -1.06 21.50 -2.19
N GLY A 219 0.27 21.38 -2.11
CA GLY A 219 1.10 21.81 -0.99
C GLY A 219 1.09 20.89 0.22
N LEU A 220 0.79 19.60 0.05
CA LEU A 220 0.79 18.64 1.17
C LEU A 220 2.16 18.55 1.85
N ASP A 221 3.23 18.48 1.07
CA ASP A 221 4.61 18.46 1.54
C ASP A 221 4.95 19.71 2.36
N ARG A 222 4.56 20.90 1.88
CA ARG A 222 4.73 22.17 2.61
C ARG A 222 3.98 22.15 3.94
N ILE A 223 2.70 21.72 3.95
CA ILE A 223 1.88 21.67 5.17
C ILE A 223 2.52 20.76 6.23
N ILE A 224 3.00 19.58 5.82
CA ILE A 224 3.66 18.64 6.74
C ILE A 224 5.00 19.18 7.23
N CYS A 225 5.83 19.76 6.36
CA CYS A 225 7.10 20.37 6.75
C CYS A 225 6.91 21.55 7.72
N GLU A 226 5.92 22.40 7.50
CA GLU A 226 5.57 23.52 8.40
C GLU A 226 5.13 23.01 9.77
N GLU A 227 4.24 22.01 9.84
CA GLU A 227 3.80 21.40 11.10
C GLU A 227 4.96 20.79 11.89
N LEU A 228 5.83 20.05 11.21
CA LEU A 228 6.98 19.39 11.81
C LEU A 228 8.21 20.31 11.98
N ARG A 229 8.12 21.56 11.51
CA ARG A 229 9.22 22.54 11.48
C ARG A 229 10.48 22.00 10.79
N ILE A 230 10.28 21.28 9.69
CA ILE A 230 11.33 20.77 8.85
C ILE A 230 11.66 21.85 7.81
N GLU A 231 12.91 22.33 7.82
CA GLU A 231 13.43 23.19 6.76
C GLU A 231 13.92 22.29 5.63
N ALA A 232 13.19 22.26 4.53
CA ALA A 232 13.53 21.49 3.33
C ALA A 232 13.44 22.39 2.09
N PRO A 233 14.28 22.17 1.08
CA PRO A 233 14.10 22.81 -0.22
C PRO A 233 12.78 22.33 -0.85
N PRO A 234 12.25 23.07 -1.85
CA PRO A 234 11.13 22.57 -2.64
C PRO A 234 11.41 21.17 -3.20
N ALA A 235 10.39 20.33 -3.23
CA ALA A 235 10.52 18.96 -3.73
C ALA A 235 10.93 18.96 -5.22
N ASP A 236 11.95 18.18 -5.55
CA ASP A 236 12.31 17.89 -6.94
C ASP A 236 11.58 16.62 -7.40
N LEU A 237 10.54 16.80 -8.20
CA LEU A 237 9.74 15.72 -8.77
C LEU A 237 10.10 15.43 -10.25
N SER A 238 11.25 15.88 -10.73
CA SER A 238 11.67 15.71 -12.13
C SER A 238 11.72 14.24 -12.56
N VAL A 239 12.18 13.35 -11.70
CA VAL A 239 12.21 11.90 -11.94
C VAL A 239 10.79 11.36 -12.12
N TRP A 240 9.85 11.75 -11.25
CA TRP A 240 8.45 11.36 -11.35
C TRP A 240 7.79 11.88 -12.62
N ALA A 241 8.02 13.15 -12.96
CA ALA A 241 7.53 13.74 -14.20
C ALA A 241 8.07 13.00 -15.44
N HIS A 242 9.35 12.61 -15.44
CA HIS A 242 9.94 11.81 -16.51
C HIS A 242 9.31 10.42 -16.61
N MET A 243 9.07 9.73 -15.49
CA MET A 243 8.38 8.42 -15.46
C MET A 243 6.97 8.52 -16.04
N VAL A 244 6.18 9.51 -15.61
CA VAL A 244 4.83 9.76 -16.13
C VAL A 244 4.87 10.04 -17.64
N HIS A 245 5.77 10.93 -18.09
CA HIS A 245 5.92 11.23 -19.50
C HIS A 245 6.24 9.98 -20.34
N THR A 246 7.12 9.11 -19.87
CA THR A 246 7.46 7.85 -20.57
C THR A 246 6.27 6.88 -20.62
N LEU A 247 5.48 6.79 -19.57
CA LEU A 247 4.26 5.96 -19.55
C LEU A 247 3.21 6.47 -20.54
N GLU A 248 3.05 7.78 -20.64
CA GLU A 248 2.08 8.41 -21.55
C GLU A 248 2.53 8.37 -23.02
N ASN A 249 3.84 8.39 -23.27
CA ASN A 249 4.45 8.48 -24.61
C ASN A 249 5.40 7.30 -24.88
N PRO A 250 4.94 6.05 -24.83
CA PRO A 250 5.77 4.89 -25.11
C PRO A 250 6.21 4.88 -26.59
N GLN A 251 7.44 4.43 -26.86
CA GLN A 251 7.96 4.28 -28.23
C GLN A 251 7.62 2.93 -28.84
N HIS A 252 7.41 1.93 -27.99
CA HIS A 252 7.11 0.55 -28.36
C HIS A 252 5.91 0.04 -27.55
N GLU A 253 5.31 -1.04 -28.03
CA GLU A 253 4.23 -1.73 -27.35
C GLU A 253 4.41 -3.23 -27.51
N ILE A 254 4.21 -3.98 -26.42
CA ILE A 254 4.27 -5.45 -26.40
C ILE A 254 3.14 -6.00 -25.53
N THR A 255 2.73 -7.23 -25.84
CA THR A 255 1.75 -8.00 -25.06
C THR A 255 2.40 -9.23 -24.45
N ILE A 256 2.38 -9.35 -23.13
CA ILE A 256 2.91 -10.48 -22.38
C ILE A 256 1.75 -11.29 -21.82
N GLY A 257 1.66 -12.57 -22.20
CA GLY A 257 0.70 -13.50 -21.60
C GLY A 257 1.19 -13.99 -20.24
N MET A 258 0.48 -13.63 -19.17
CA MET A 258 0.74 -14.13 -17.81
C MET A 258 -0.14 -15.35 -17.56
N VAL A 259 0.44 -16.55 -17.66
CA VAL A 259 -0.28 -17.82 -17.51
C VAL A 259 -0.27 -18.27 -16.06
N GLY A 260 -1.38 -18.10 -15.36
CA GLY A 260 -1.47 -18.32 -13.92
C GLY A 260 -2.78 -18.94 -13.47
N LYS A 261 -2.95 -19.01 -12.13
CA LYS A 261 -4.15 -19.56 -11.47
C LYS A 261 -5.08 -18.47 -10.92
N TYR A 262 -4.55 -17.29 -10.67
CA TYR A 262 -5.24 -16.18 -9.97
C TYR A 262 -5.41 -15.00 -10.90
N VAL A 263 -5.79 -15.29 -12.14
CA VAL A 263 -5.90 -14.28 -13.22
C VAL A 263 -6.97 -13.22 -12.93
N ASP A 264 -8.00 -13.58 -12.17
CA ASP A 264 -9.06 -12.65 -11.72
C ASP A 264 -8.61 -11.73 -10.58
N LEU A 265 -7.42 -11.99 -9.99
CA LEU A 265 -6.88 -11.27 -8.84
C LEU A 265 -5.51 -10.67 -9.19
N THR A 266 -5.54 -9.51 -9.82
CA THR A 266 -4.33 -8.79 -10.20
C THR A 266 -3.45 -8.43 -9.01
N GLU A 267 -4.03 -8.20 -7.84
CA GLU A 267 -3.29 -7.91 -6.60
C GLU A 267 -2.44 -9.09 -6.10
N SER A 268 -2.75 -10.32 -6.51
CA SER A 268 -1.92 -11.50 -6.17
C SER A 268 -0.56 -11.51 -6.87
N TYR A 269 -0.41 -10.75 -7.95
CA TYR A 269 0.81 -10.64 -8.75
C TYR A 269 1.37 -9.22 -8.76
N LYS A 270 1.09 -8.43 -7.74
CA LYS A 270 1.38 -6.98 -7.71
C LYS A 270 2.84 -6.66 -7.99
N SER A 271 3.77 -7.28 -7.27
CA SER A 271 5.21 -7.06 -7.47
C SER A 271 5.68 -7.45 -8.87
N LEU A 272 5.14 -8.52 -9.43
CA LEU A 272 5.49 -8.96 -10.78
C LEU A 272 4.97 -8.00 -11.85
N ILE A 273 3.73 -7.54 -11.70
CA ILE A 273 3.12 -6.53 -12.58
C ILE A 273 3.94 -5.24 -12.55
N GLU A 274 4.30 -4.76 -11.37
CA GLU A 274 5.12 -3.55 -11.24
C GLU A 274 6.52 -3.75 -11.81
N ALA A 275 7.14 -4.93 -11.65
CA ALA A 275 8.42 -5.24 -12.28
C ALA A 275 8.35 -5.16 -13.81
N LEU A 276 7.29 -5.68 -14.42
CA LEU A 276 7.06 -5.59 -15.86
C LEU A 276 6.83 -4.13 -16.31
N ARG A 277 6.07 -3.33 -15.54
CA ARG A 277 5.87 -1.92 -15.80
C ARG A 277 7.18 -1.13 -15.72
N HIS A 278 8.01 -1.39 -14.70
CA HIS A 278 9.33 -0.77 -14.56
C HIS A 278 10.25 -1.15 -15.71
N ALA A 279 10.25 -2.41 -16.16
CA ALA A 279 10.99 -2.81 -17.34
C ALA A 279 10.51 -2.03 -18.60
N GLY A 280 9.20 -1.86 -18.74
CA GLY A 280 8.61 -1.04 -19.80
C GLY A 280 9.06 0.42 -19.73
N LEU A 281 9.09 1.04 -18.54
CA LEU A 281 9.61 2.39 -18.33
C LEU A 281 11.05 2.53 -18.81
N HIS A 282 11.92 1.62 -18.41
CA HIS A 282 13.34 1.64 -18.79
C HIS A 282 13.59 1.43 -20.29
N THR A 283 12.65 0.78 -20.99
CA THR A 283 12.75 0.50 -22.43
C THR A 283 11.84 1.39 -23.29
N SER A 284 11.17 2.36 -22.69
CA SER A 284 10.14 3.20 -23.34
C SER A 284 9.07 2.37 -24.05
N THR A 285 8.69 1.25 -23.44
CA THR A 285 7.76 0.26 -23.98
C THR A 285 6.49 0.19 -23.14
N ARG A 286 5.33 0.26 -23.76
CA ARG A 286 4.07 -0.11 -23.13
C ARG A 286 3.98 -1.63 -23.01
N VAL A 287 3.87 -2.12 -21.80
CA VAL A 287 3.68 -3.54 -21.54
C VAL A 287 2.21 -3.81 -21.23
N ASN A 288 1.52 -4.46 -22.14
CA ASN A 288 0.17 -4.98 -21.93
C ASN A 288 0.29 -6.38 -21.34
N ILE A 289 -0.44 -6.63 -20.25
CA ILE A 289 -0.45 -7.94 -19.61
C ILE A 289 -1.78 -8.59 -19.90
N GLU A 290 -1.76 -9.70 -20.63
CA GLU A 290 -2.93 -10.55 -20.86
C GLU A 290 -2.91 -11.69 -19.84
N TYR A 291 -3.94 -11.73 -18.98
CA TYR A 291 -4.05 -12.74 -17.94
C TYR A 291 -4.74 -13.98 -18.52
N ILE A 292 -4.04 -15.10 -18.50
CA ILE A 292 -4.50 -16.35 -19.09
C ILE A 292 -4.65 -17.40 -17.99
N ASP A 293 -5.88 -17.90 -17.80
CA ASP A 293 -6.12 -19.01 -16.88
C ASP A 293 -5.48 -20.29 -17.45
N SER A 294 -4.56 -20.86 -16.68
CA SER A 294 -3.91 -22.09 -17.07
C SER A 294 -4.86 -23.28 -17.22
N GLU A 295 -6.03 -23.29 -16.58
CA GLU A 295 -7.04 -24.34 -16.74
C GLU A 295 -7.74 -24.27 -18.11
N GLU A 296 -7.90 -23.06 -18.67
CA GLU A 296 -8.44 -22.91 -20.04
C GLU A 296 -7.49 -23.52 -21.08
N LEU A 297 -6.18 -23.39 -20.89
CA LEU A 297 -5.21 -24.01 -21.77
C LEU A 297 -5.22 -25.55 -21.67
N GLU A 298 -5.56 -26.12 -20.51
CA GLU A 298 -5.78 -27.57 -20.37
C GLU A 298 -6.91 -28.08 -21.28
N SER A 299 -7.92 -27.24 -21.49
CA SER A 299 -9.06 -27.56 -22.36
C SER A 299 -8.76 -27.42 -23.86
N GLY A 300 -7.56 -26.98 -24.23
CA GLY A 300 -7.11 -26.83 -25.62
C GLY A 300 -7.32 -25.46 -26.24
N HIS A 301 -7.75 -24.44 -25.46
CA HIS A 301 -7.90 -23.08 -25.92
C HIS A 301 -6.55 -22.35 -26.00
N THR A 302 -5.69 -22.75 -26.96
CA THR A 302 -4.33 -22.21 -27.10
C THR A 302 -4.22 -21.04 -28.06
N GLN A 303 -5.30 -20.66 -28.77
CA GLN A 303 -5.29 -19.59 -29.79
C GLN A 303 -4.90 -18.22 -29.18
N VAL A 304 -5.17 -18.00 -27.90
CA VAL A 304 -4.79 -16.78 -27.18
C VAL A 304 -3.28 -16.58 -27.20
N LEU A 305 -2.48 -17.65 -27.23
CA LEU A 305 -1.02 -17.58 -27.26
C LEU A 305 -0.47 -17.05 -28.59
N ASP A 306 -1.24 -17.10 -29.69
CA ASP A 306 -0.79 -16.65 -31.02
C ASP A 306 -0.66 -15.13 -31.14
N THR A 307 -1.24 -14.38 -30.21
CA THR A 307 -1.26 -12.89 -30.18
C THR A 307 -0.19 -12.31 -29.28
N LEU A 308 0.60 -13.13 -28.59
CA LEU A 308 1.53 -12.71 -27.57
C LEU A 308 2.95 -12.49 -28.11
N ASP A 309 3.59 -11.44 -27.65
CA ASP A 309 5.02 -11.19 -27.90
C ASP A 309 5.92 -11.99 -26.94
N ALA A 310 5.42 -12.32 -25.73
CA ALA A 310 6.13 -13.15 -24.77
C ALA A 310 5.15 -13.90 -23.85
N VAL A 311 5.64 -15.00 -23.25
CA VAL A 311 4.90 -15.80 -22.27
C VAL A 311 5.62 -15.75 -20.93
N LEU A 312 4.88 -15.46 -19.87
CA LEU A 312 5.36 -15.49 -18.49
C LEU A 312 4.53 -16.49 -17.68
N VAL A 313 5.20 -17.42 -17.00
CA VAL A 313 4.56 -18.34 -16.06
C VAL A 313 5.06 -18.03 -14.65
N PRO A 314 4.21 -17.47 -13.79
CA PRO A 314 4.58 -17.09 -12.43
C PRO A 314 4.68 -18.31 -11.50
N GLY A 315 5.15 -18.07 -10.28
CA GLY A 315 5.15 -19.03 -9.19
C GLY A 315 3.75 -19.51 -8.81
N GLY A 316 3.69 -20.58 -8.05
CA GLY A 316 2.46 -21.14 -7.51
C GLY A 316 2.66 -22.53 -6.94
N PHE A 317 1.68 -23.04 -6.21
CA PHE A 317 1.70 -24.35 -5.57
C PHE A 317 0.52 -25.22 -6.03
N GLY A 318 0.72 -26.55 -5.93
CA GLY A 318 -0.31 -27.56 -6.21
C GLY A 318 -0.44 -27.91 -7.69
N LYS A 319 -1.21 -28.97 -7.95
CA LYS A 319 -1.35 -29.58 -9.29
C LYS A 319 -2.33 -28.87 -10.23
N ARG A 320 -3.20 -28.03 -9.72
CA ARG A 320 -4.24 -27.34 -10.49
C ARG A 320 -3.59 -26.43 -11.53
N GLY A 321 -4.01 -26.52 -12.78
CA GLY A 321 -3.50 -25.71 -13.89
C GLY A 321 -2.07 -26.04 -14.35
N THR A 322 -1.45 -27.11 -13.86
CA THR A 322 -0.07 -27.47 -14.21
C THR A 322 0.07 -27.86 -15.68
N GLU A 323 -0.85 -28.68 -16.20
CA GLU A 323 -0.82 -29.13 -17.59
C GLU A 323 -1.00 -27.94 -18.58
N GLY A 324 -1.84 -26.98 -18.24
CA GLY A 324 -2.00 -25.77 -19.06
C GLY A 324 -0.74 -24.90 -19.09
N LYS A 325 -0.03 -24.81 -17.95
CA LYS A 325 1.28 -24.14 -17.90
C LYS A 325 2.30 -24.86 -18.78
N ILE A 326 2.35 -26.19 -18.70
CA ILE A 326 3.23 -27.01 -19.56
C ILE A 326 2.92 -26.77 -21.04
N ARG A 327 1.63 -26.68 -21.43
CA ARG A 327 1.22 -26.34 -22.81
C ARG A 327 1.72 -24.96 -23.24
N ALA A 328 1.62 -23.97 -22.38
CA ALA A 328 2.14 -22.63 -22.67
C ALA A 328 3.66 -22.64 -22.86
N ILE A 329 4.39 -23.38 -22.02
CA ILE A 329 5.83 -23.57 -22.11
C ILE A 329 6.20 -24.28 -23.43
N GLN A 330 5.50 -25.36 -23.75
CA GLN A 330 5.70 -26.09 -25.01
C GLN A 330 5.44 -25.19 -26.22
N TYR A 331 4.34 -24.43 -26.21
CA TYR A 331 4.01 -23.47 -27.26
C TYR A 331 5.15 -22.45 -27.46
N ALA A 332 5.59 -21.80 -26.37
CA ALA A 332 6.65 -20.78 -26.43
C ALA A 332 7.94 -21.37 -27.01
N ARG A 333 8.34 -22.56 -26.57
CA ARG A 333 9.53 -23.27 -27.09
C ARG A 333 9.41 -23.64 -28.56
N GLU A 334 8.26 -24.19 -29.00
CA GLU A 334 8.06 -24.65 -30.37
C GLU A 334 7.91 -23.52 -31.37
N LYS A 335 7.29 -22.40 -30.94
CA LYS A 335 7.08 -21.23 -31.78
C LYS A 335 8.20 -20.19 -31.71
N GLY A 336 9.17 -20.38 -30.78
CA GLY A 336 10.26 -19.43 -30.58
C GLY A 336 9.82 -18.11 -29.92
N VAL A 337 8.71 -18.15 -29.16
CA VAL A 337 8.20 -16.99 -28.39
C VAL A 337 9.08 -16.82 -27.14
N PRO A 338 9.52 -15.61 -26.78
CA PRO A 338 10.23 -15.35 -25.53
C PRO A 338 9.47 -15.87 -24.32
N TYR A 339 10.18 -16.54 -23.42
CA TYR A 339 9.60 -17.18 -22.25
C TYR A 339 10.33 -16.83 -20.97
N LEU A 340 9.58 -16.51 -19.91
CA LEU A 340 10.09 -16.33 -18.55
C LEU A 340 9.29 -17.20 -17.58
N GLY A 341 9.96 -18.16 -16.93
CA GLY A 341 9.38 -18.97 -15.85
C GLY A 341 9.93 -18.53 -14.49
N ILE A 342 9.07 -18.36 -13.50
CA ILE A 342 9.44 -17.98 -12.14
C ILE A 342 8.99 -19.09 -11.19
N CYS A 343 9.90 -19.55 -10.29
CA CYS A 343 9.64 -20.61 -9.31
C CYS A 343 9.04 -21.87 -9.99
N LEU A 344 7.75 -22.15 -9.80
CA LEU A 344 7.09 -23.28 -10.46
C LEU A 344 7.16 -23.19 -11.98
N GLY A 345 6.99 -22.00 -12.56
CA GLY A 345 7.08 -21.81 -14.01
C GLY A 345 8.47 -22.12 -14.58
N MET A 346 9.52 -21.96 -13.79
CA MET A 346 10.88 -22.38 -14.17
C MET A 346 11.08 -23.89 -14.02
N GLN A 347 10.40 -24.51 -13.05
CA GLN A 347 10.57 -25.94 -12.72
C GLN A 347 9.81 -26.86 -13.69
N LEU A 348 8.75 -26.39 -14.32
CA LEU A 348 7.94 -27.10 -15.30
C LEU A 348 8.60 -27.14 -16.69
#